data_470247acf2791e0677214ec111134375
#
_entry.id   470247acf2791e0677214ec111134375
#
_cell.length_a   1.000
_cell.length_b   1.000
_cell.length_c   1.000
_cell.angle_alpha   90.00
_cell.angle_beta   90.00
_cell.angle_gamma   90.00
#
_symmetry.space_group_name_H-M   'P 1'
#
loop_
_entity.id
_entity.type
_entity.pdbx_description
1 polymer ?
#
loop_
_entity_poly.entity_id
_entity_poly.type
_entity_poly.pdbx_seq_one_letter_code
_entity_poly.pdbx_strand_id
1 'polypeptide(L)'
;MMYRYQGLSPKALYAPWDGWVAPTATVIGQVELGRQVSIWFGAVVRADNCVIRIGNFSNIQENAVLHTDAGIEMHIGEYVTVG
;
A
#
# COMPACT_ATOMS: atom_id res chain seq x y z
N MET A 1 1.73 -9.70 3.16
CA MET A 1 1.39 -10.36 1.89
C MET A 1 0.37 -9.53 1.12
N MET A 2 0.27 -9.76 -0.18
CA MET A 2 -0.63 -8.99 -1.04
C MET A 2 -1.79 -9.85 -1.49
N TYR A 3 -3.02 -9.31 -1.38
CA TYR A 3 -4.24 -10.07 -1.63
C TYR A 3 -5.15 -9.34 -2.61
N ARG A 4 -5.85 -10.15 -3.43
CA ARG A 4 -6.93 -9.65 -4.27
C ARG A 4 -8.19 -9.48 -3.44
N TYR A 5 -8.97 -8.43 -3.73
CA TYR A 5 -10.28 -8.24 -3.16
C TYR A 5 -11.25 -7.74 -4.23
N GLN A 6 -12.36 -8.47 -4.44
CA GLN A 6 -13.37 -8.14 -5.47
C GLN A 6 -12.75 -7.87 -6.84
N GLY A 7 -11.83 -8.73 -7.26
CA GLY A 7 -11.19 -8.63 -8.56
C GLY A 7 -10.06 -7.61 -8.67
N LEU A 8 -9.79 -6.83 -7.63
CA LEU A 8 -8.73 -5.83 -7.62
C LEU A 8 -7.57 -6.30 -6.77
N SER A 9 -6.36 -6.16 -7.29
CA SER A 9 -5.14 -6.57 -6.62
C SER A 9 -4.19 -5.39 -6.45
N PRO A 10 -3.36 -5.40 -5.41
CA PRO A 10 -2.26 -4.45 -5.33
C PRO A 10 -1.38 -4.54 -6.57
N LYS A 11 -0.93 -3.40 -7.06
CA LYS A 11 -0.06 -3.36 -8.24
C LYS A 11 1.07 -2.36 -8.05
N ALA A 12 2.21 -2.69 -8.62
CA ALA A 12 3.33 -1.77 -8.72
C ALA A 12 3.10 -0.84 -9.91
N LEU A 13 3.46 0.43 -9.73
CA LEU A 13 3.34 1.42 -10.80
C LEU A 13 4.53 1.37 -11.76
N TYR A 14 5.59 0.65 -11.38
CA TYR A 14 6.80 0.50 -12.19
C TYR A 14 7.21 -0.98 -12.24
N ALA A 15 7.82 -1.39 -13.31
CA ALA A 15 8.30 -2.76 -13.49
C ALA A 15 9.77 -2.75 -13.92
N PRO A 16 10.65 -3.59 -13.32
CA PRO A 16 10.36 -4.43 -12.16
C PRO A 16 10.21 -3.59 -10.89
N TRP A 17 9.33 -4.05 -9.99
CA TRP A 17 9.12 -3.33 -8.74
C TRP A 17 10.28 -3.59 -7.77
N ASP A 18 10.81 -2.51 -7.22
CA ASP A 18 11.97 -2.52 -6.34
C ASP A 18 11.62 -2.17 -4.89
N GLY A 19 10.36 -2.32 -4.52
CA GLY A 19 9.92 -2.12 -3.14
C GLY A 19 9.94 -3.39 -2.30
N TRP A 20 9.34 -3.31 -1.10
CA TRP A 20 9.35 -4.43 -0.18
C TRP A 20 8.11 -4.44 0.70
N VAL A 21 7.53 -5.63 0.87
CA VAL A 21 6.40 -5.85 1.78
C VAL A 21 6.80 -6.93 2.75
N ALA A 22 6.75 -6.62 4.05
CA ALA A 22 7.10 -7.58 5.10
C ALA A 22 6.17 -8.79 5.06
N PRO A 23 6.65 -9.98 5.41
CA PRO A 23 5.81 -11.20 5.39
C PRO A 23 4.55 -11.09 6.24
N THR A 24 4.59 -10.33 7.33
CA THR A 24 3.45 -10.16 8.22
C THR A 24 2.61 -8.92 7.91
N ALA A 25 3.00 -8.14 6.91
CA ALA A 25 2.17 -7.03 6.45
C ALA A 25 1.05 -7.55 5.55
N THR A 26 -0.06 -6.83 5.54
CA THR A 26 -1.22 -7.17 4.71
C THR A 26 -1.52 -6.02 3.78
N VAL A 27 -1.47 -6.27 2.48
CA VAL A 27 -1.80 -5.29 1.45
C VAL A 27 -2.91 -5.89 0.61
N ILE A 28 -4.08 -5.28 0.63
CA ILE A 28 -5.26 -5.87 0.02
C ILE A 28 -6.04 -4.86 -0.80
N GLY A 29 -6.51 -5.30 -1.96
CA GLY A 29 -7.40 -4.53 -2.80
C GLY A 29 -6.67 -3.58 -3.74
N GLN A 30 -7.27 -2.42 -4.01
CA GLN A 30 -6.80 -1.47 -5.02
C GLN A 30 -5.69 -0.57 -4.45
N VAL A 31 -4.55 -1.17 -4.18
CA VAL A 31 -3.35 -0.45 -3.70
C VAL A 31 -2.40 -0.25 -4.88
N GLU A 32 -1.89 0.95 -5.04
CA GLU A 32 -0.89 1.28 -6.06
C GLU A 32 0.41 1.67 -5.36
N LEU A 33 1.49 1.00 -5.74
CA LEU A 33 2.78 1.11 -5.05
C LEU A 33 3.81 1.75 -5.97
N GLY A 34 4.38 2.85 -5.51
CA GLY A 34 5.47 3.52 -6.20
C GLY A 34 6.81 2.81 -6.01
N ARG A 35 7.86 3.42 -6.52
CA ARG A 35 9.22 2.87 -6.45
C ARG A 35 9.72 2.86 -5.03
N GLN A 36 10.39 1.78 -4.64
CA GLN A 36 11.05 1.63 -3.34
C GLN A 36 10.13 1.95 -2.16
N VAL A 37 8.83 1.68 -2.33
CA VAL A 37 7.90 1.70 -1.21
C VAL A 37 8.19 0.50 -0.32
N SER A 38 8.22 0.72 0.99
CA SER A 38 8.36 -0.38 1.94
C SER A 38 7.21 -0.39 2.93
N ILE A 39 6.67 -1.59 3.15
CA ILE A 39 5.55 -1.79 4.07
C ILE A 39 6.01 -2.79 5.12
N TRP A 40 6.04 -2.36 6.37
CA TRP A 40 6.75 -3.04 7.42
C TRP A 40 5.86 -3.98 8.23
N PHE A 41 6.47 -4.70 9.16
CA PHE A 41 5.84 -5.82 9.87
C PHE A 41 4.52 -5.42 10.53
N GLY A 42 3.48 -6.21 10.30
CA GLY A 42 2.17 -6.01 10.91
C GLY A 42 1.36 -4.84 10.35
N ALA A 43 1.90 -4.06 9.41
CA ALA A 43 1.15 -2.98 8.80
C ALA A 43 0.01 -3.53 7.93
N VAL A 44 -1.10 -2.78 7.84
CA VAL A 44 -2.26 -3.16 7.03
C VAL A 44 -2.59 -2.00 6.09
N VAL A 45 -2.61 -2.29 4.79
CA VAL A 45 -3.07 -1.35 3.78
C VAL A 45 -4.28 -1.98 3.10
N ARG A 46 -5.47 -1.48 3.46
CA ARG A 46 -6.72 -2.08 3.01
C ARG A 46 -7.48 -1.12 2.09
N ALA A 47 -7.38 -1.35 0.79
CA ALA A 47 -8.04 -0.54 -0.23
C ALA A 47 -9.24 -1.29 -0.80
N ASP A 48 -10.21 -1.58 0.06
CA ASP A 48 -11.40 -2.34 -0.30
C ASP A 48 -12.56 -1.46 -0.76
N ASN A 49 -12.47 -0.15 -0.56
CA ASN A 49 -13.52 0.79 -0.97
C ASN A 49 -13.08 1.70 -2.10
N CYS A 50 -11.84 2.17 -2.05
CA CYS A 50 -11.30 3.09 -3.04
C CYS A 50 -9.78 2.91 -3.10
N VAL A 51 -9.13 3.53 -4.09
CA VAL A 51 -7.70 3.37 -4.28
C VAL A 51 -6.89 3.99 -3.13
N ILE A 52 -5.84 3.30 -2.73
CA ILE A 52 -4.78 3.85 -1.88
C ILE A 52 -3.51 3.83 -2.71
N ARG A 53 -2.96 5.00 -3.01
CA ARG A 53 -1.71 5.13 -3.75
C ARG A 53 -0.61 5.57 -2.82
N ILE A 54 0.50 4.84 -2.82
CA ILE A 54 1.66 5.16 -1.99
C ILE A 54 2.78 5.59 -2.93
N GLY A 55 3.21 6.85 -2.79
CA GLY A 55 4.19 7.47 -3.66
C GLY A 55 5.60 6.95 -3.44
N ASN A 56 6.49 7.30 -4.37
CA ASN A 56 7.85 6.77 -4.41
C ASN A 56 8.62 7.04 -3.11
N PHE A 57 9.40 6.05 -2.68
CA PHE A 57 10.33 6.14 -1.55
C PHE A 57 9.64 6.38 -0.20
N SER A 58 8.34 6.15 -0.14
CA SER A 58 7.57 6.25 1.12
C SER A 58 7.59 4.93 1.86
N ASN A 59 7.37 4.99 3.18
CA ASN A 59 7.32 3.76 3.97
C ASN A 59 6.14 3.80 4.95
N ILE A 60 5.54 2.62 5.13
CA ILE A 60 4.46 2.40 6.07
C ILE A 60 5.04 1.54 7.18
N GLN A 61 5.16 2.12 8.36
CA GLN A 61 5.89 1.50 9.46
C GLN A 61 5.07 0.44 10.18
N GLU A 62 5.73 -0.24 11.11
CA GLU A 62 5.15 -1.38 11.83
C GLU A 62 3.80 -1.05 12.42
N ASN A 63 2.84 -1.94 12.20
CA ASN A 63 1.49 -1.89 12.75
C ASN A 63 0.65 -0.67 12.34
N ALA A 64 1.10 0.14 11.39
CA ALA A 64 0.28 1.21 10.87
C ALA A 64 -0.87 0.64 10.04
N VAL A 65 -2.01 1.32 10.06
CA VAL A 65 -3.20 0.88 9.33
C VAL A 65 -3.65 1.99 8.41
N LEU A 66 -3.73 1.70 7.11
CA LEU A 66 -4.28 2.60 6.11
C LEU A 66 -5.59 2.03 5.58
N HIS A 67 -6.63 2.82 5.64
CA HIS A 67 -7.95 2.45 5.15
C HIS A 67 -8.71 3.72 4.77
N THR A 68 -9.59 3.62 3.78
CA THR A 68 -10.42 4.75 3.38
C THR A 68 -11.84 4.28 3.07
N ASP A 69 -12.77 5.23 3.15
CA ASP A 69 -14.18 4.96 2.89
C ASP A 69 -14.50 5.01 1.41
N ALA A 70 -15.66 4.48 1.03
CA ALA A 70 -16.11 4.49 -0.34
C ALA A 70 -16.15 5.91 -0.91
N GLY A 71 -15.63 6.10 -2.11
CA GLY A 71 -15.60 7.39 -2.80
C GLY A 71 -14.48 8.31 -2.36
N ILE A 72 -13.62 7.90 -1.42
CA ILE A 72 -12.52 8.72 -0.92
C ILE A 72 -11.21 8.01 -1.21
N GLU A 73 -10.43 8.55 -2.15
CA GLU A 73 -9.09 8.04 -2.43
C GLU A 73 -8.10 8.52 -1.39
N MET A 74 -7.08 7.71 -1.12
CA MET A 74 -5.96 8.10 -0.27
C MET A 74 -4.69 8.15 -1.10
N HIS A 75 -4.01 9.29 -1.09
CA HIS A 75 -2.74 9.46 -1.78
C HIS A 75 -1.66 9.82 -0.78
N ILE A 76 -0.68 8.93 -0.63
CA ILE A 76 0.53 9.20 0.15
C ILE A 76 1.57 9.73 -0.82
N GLY A 77 2.17 10.86 -0.52
CA GLY A 77 3.17 11.49 -1.37
C GLY A 77 4.49 10.73 -1.40
N GLU A 78 5.52 11.36 -1.98
CA GLU A 78 6.86 10.78 -2.02
C GLU A 78 7.61 11.09 -0.73
N TYR A 79 8.52 10.18 -0.34
CA TYR A 79 9.37 10.33 0.85
C TYR A 79 8.58 10.54 2.14
N VAL A 80 7.38 9.95 2.23
CA VAL A 80 6.53 10.06 3.41
C VAL A 80 6.75 8.85 4.31
N THR A 81 6.83 9.08 5.60
CA THR A 81 6.84 8.03 6.62
C THR A 81 5.52 8.06 7.36
N VAL A 82 4.81 6.93 7.34
CA VAL A 82 3.55 6.76 8.08
C VAL A 82 3.84 5.83 9.25
N GLY A 83 3.73 6.37 10.43
CA GLY A 83 4.01 5.62 11.66
C GLY A 83 2.84 5.53 12.62
#